data_fdf70e70f84d0bc0f4cea04bd958697f
#
_entry.id   fdf70e70f84d0bc0f4cea04bd958697f
#
_cell.length_a   1.000
_cell.length_b   1.000
_cell.length_c   1.000
_cell.angle_alpha   90.00
_cell.angle_beta   90.00
_cell.angle_gamma   90.00
#
_symmetry.space_group_name_H-M   'P 1'
#
loop_
_entity.id
_entity.type
_entity.pdbx_description
1 polymer ?
#
loop_
_entity_poly.entity_id
_entity_poly.type
_entity_poly.pdbx_seq_one_letter_code
_entity_poly.pdbx_strand_id
1 'polypeptide(L)'
;MFLREGCTPTIARILTKLTTIKRQVPQGIPTSTLIANLVFKPTGEKIAQLAKENHIKFTMFVDDITLSSKIDFKSLLPLFLSLIRESGFAINHNKTHYKTKNPIVTGVICQNNRLLPPLGYKKKKARLQQELQTGKKSVEPQLRGLSTYLERISKT
;
A
#
# COMPACT_ATOMS: atom_id res chain seq x y z
N MET A 1 2.22 -11.71 -18.63
CA MET A 1 1.51 -10.45 -18.42
C MET A 1 1.26 -9.73 -19.74
N PHE A 2 2.25 -9.16 -20.42
CA PHE A 2 2.06 -8.37 -21.66
C PHE A 2 1.22 -9.06 -22.76
N LEU A 3 1.33 -10.37 -22.91
CA LEU A 3 0.47 -11.13 -23.84
C LEU A 3 -1.01 -11.08 -23.43
N ARG A 4 -1.32 -11.10 -22.14
CA ARG A 4 -2.70 -10.96 -21.64
C ARG A 4 -3.28 -9.57 -21.85
N GLU A 5 -2.41 -8.56 -21.93
CA GLU A 5 -2.78 -7.17 -22.23
C GLU A 5 -2.85 -6.90 -23.75
N GLY A 6 -2.82 -7.95 -24.59
CA GLY A 6 -3.00 -7.84 -26.04
C GLY A 6 -1.73 -7.53 -26.84
N CYS A 7 -0.55 -7.53 -26.21
CA CYS A 7 0.69 -7.33 -26.95
C CYS A 7 1.06 -8.56 -27.80
N THR A 8 1.59 -8.33 -29.01
CA THR A 8 2.19 -9.42 -29.80
C THR A 8 3.40 -10.04 -29.08
N PRO A 9 3.77 -11.30 -29.36
CA PRO A 9 4.92 -11.96 -28.72
C PRO A 9 6.22 -11.16 -28.83
N THR A 10 6.46 -10.52 -29.99
CA THR A 10 7.65 -9.68 -30.21
C THR A 10 7.65 -8.47 -29.30
N ILE A 11 6.54 -7.72 -29.22
CA ILE A 11 6.40 -6.55 -28.36
C ILE A 11 6.50 -6.98 -26.89
N ALA A 12 5.82 -8.05 -26.49
CA ALA A 12 5.89 -8.56 -25.12
C ALA A 12 7.33 -8.90 -24.69
N ARG A 13 8.14 -9.48 -25.60
CA ARG A 13 9.55 -9.78 -25.35
C ARG A 13 10.38 -8.50 -25.15
N ILE A 14 10.18 -7.49 -25.99
CA ILE A 14 10.87 -6.20 -25.91
C ILE A 14 10.53 -5.53 -24.58
N LEU A 15 9.23 -5.39 -24.26
CA LEU A 15 8.77 -4.79 -23.01
C LEU A 15 9.32 -5.53 -21.78
N THR A 16 9.34 -6.87 -21.82
CA THR A 16 9.92 -7.66 -20.71
C THR A 16 11.40 -7.32 -20.53
N LYS A 17 12.19 -7.24 -21.61
CA LYS A 17 13.62 -6.89 -21.51
C LYS A 17 13.84 -5.47 -20.96
N LEU A 18 13.00 -4.52 -21.38
CA LEU A 18 13.11 -3.12 -20.92
C LEU A 18 12.69 -2.91 -19.47
N THR A 19 11.83 -3.77 -18.93
CA THR A 19 11.23 -3.59 -17.60
C THR A 19 11.73 -4.57 -16.55
N THR A 20 12.63 -5.49 -16.90
CA THR A 20 13.19 -6.47 -15.98
C THR A 20 14.71 -6.49 -16.02
N ILE A 21 15.33 -6.75 -14.85
CA ILE A 21 16.76 -6.99 -14.71
C ILE A 21 16.92 -8.39 -14.12
N LYS A 22 17.74 -9.24 -14.73
CA LYS A 22 17.93 -10.64 -14.30
C LYS A 22 16.62 -11.41 -14.09
N ARG A 23 15.63 -11.19 -14.97
CA ARG A 23 14.27 -11.78 -14.93
C ARG A 23 13.42 -11.36 -13.71
N GLN A 24 13.77 -10.28 -13.05
CA GLN A 24 13.03 -9.71 -11.93
C GLN A 24 12.62 -8.27 -12.23
N VAL A 25 11.47 -7.86 -11.72
CA VAL A 25 11.05 -6.45 -11.74
C VAL A 25 11.86 -5.72 -10.66
N PRO A 26 12.73 -4.76 -11.05
CA PRO A 26 13.59 -4.10 -10.09
C PRO A 26 12.79 -3.13 -9.21
N GLN A 27 13.21 -2.95 -7.97
CA GLN A 27 12.62 -1.96 -7.06
C GLN A 27 13.08 -0.53 -7.43
N GLY A 28 12.19 0.44 -7.24
CA GLY A 28 12.51 1.86 -7.41
C GLY A 28 12.45 2.38 -8.85
N ILE A 29 12.12 1.57 -9.84
CA ILE A 29 11.88 2.02 -11.22
C ILE A 29 10.42 2.46 -11.38
N PRO A 30 10.13 3.55 -12.12
CA PRO A 30 8.76 4.07 -12.29
C PRO A 30 7.76 3.06 -12.85
N THR A 31 8.21 2.15 -13.72
CA THR A 31 7.37 1.12 -14.34
C THR A 31 7.03 -0.06 -13.42
N SER A 32 7.82 -0.26 -12.35
CA SER A 32 7.71 -1.46 -11.50
C SER A 32 6.37 -1.56 -10.78
N THR A 33 5.85 -0.43 -10.28
CA THR A 33 4.54 -0.37 -9.62
C THR A 33 3.41 -0.73 -10.58
N LEU A 34 3.46 -0.20 -11.81
CA LEU A 34 2.46 -0.51 -12.83
C LEU A 34 2.49 -2.00 -13.19
N ILE A 35 3.68 -2.57 -13.39
CA ILE A 35 3.85 -3.99 -13.71
C ILE A 35 3.34 -4.87 -12.57
N ALA A 36 3.67 -4.53 -11.32
CA ALA A 36 3.18 -5.25 -10.15
C ALA A 36 1.64 -5.25 -10.11
N ASN A 37 1.00 -4.10 -10.33
CA ASN A 37 -0.45 -3.98 -10.38
C ASN A 37 -1.06 -4.82 -11.51
N LEU A 38 -0.51 -4.78 -12.72
CA LEU A 38 -0.99 -5.58 -13.86
C LEU A 38 -0.84 -7.10 -13.62
N VAL A 39 0.25 -7.51 -12.97
CA VAL A 39 0.46 -8.92 -12.62
C VAL A 39 -0.53 -9.36 -11.56
N PHE A 40 -0.79 -8.52 -10.56
CA PHE A 40 -1.69 -8.83 -9.44
C PHE A 40 -3.18 -8.66 -9.80
N LYS A 41 -3.52 -7.91 -10.86
CA LYS A 41 -4.89 -7.57 -11.25
C LYS A 41 -5.88 -8.76 -11.19
N PRO A 42 -5.61 -9.94 -11.79
CA PRO A 42 -6.58 -11.05 -11.76
C PRO A 42 -6.84 -11.58 -10.35
N THR A 43 -5.82 -11.55 -9.49
CA THR A 43 -5.95 -11.94 -8.07
C THR A 43 -6.73 -10.88 -7.31
N GLY A 44 -6.42 -9.60 -7.54
CA GLY A 44 -7.11 -8.46 -6.95
C GLY A 44 -8.60 -8.45 -7.28
N GLU A 45 -8.97 -8.77 -8.52
CA GLU A 45 -10.37 -8.88 -8.94
C GLU A 45 -11.13 -9.98 -8.19
N LYS A 46 -10.52 -11.17 -8.01
CA LYS A 46 -11.11 -12.26 -7.20
C LYS A 46 -11.30 -11.84 -5.75
N ILE A 47 -10.30 -11.19 -5.17
CA ILE A 47 -10.36 -10.67 -3.78
C ILE A 47 -11.47 -9.61 -3.66
N ALA A 48 -11.54 -8.69 -4.61
CA ALA A 48 -12.55 -7.62 -4.64
C ALA A 48 -13.97 -8.20 -4.74
N GLN A 49 -14.16 -9.22 -5.56
CA GLN A 49 -15.45 -9.91 -5.71
C GLN A 49 -15.85 -10.59 -4.39
N LEU A 50 -14.96 -11.40 -3.80
CA LEU A 50 -15.21 -12.08 -2.52
C LEU A 50 -15.52 -11.06 -1.41
N ALA A 51 -14.77 -9.96 -1.38
CA ALA A 51 -15.00 -8.89 -0.42
C ALA A 51 -16.38 -8.24 -0.60
N LYS A 52 -16.78 -7.96 -1.83
CA LYS A 52 -18.09 -7.39 -2.17
C LYS A 52 -19.24 -8.30 -1.74
N GLU A 53 -19.14 -9.61 -2.02
CA GLU A 53 -20.14 -10.62 -1.64
C GLU A 53 -20.33 -10.71 -0.13
N ASN A 54 -19.31 -10.40 0.66
CA ASN A 54 -19.33 -10.44 2.13
C ASN A 54 -19.42 -9.04 2.78
N HIS A 55 -19.80 -8.00 2.04
CA HIS A 55 -19.90 -6.61 2.52
C HIS A 55 -18.60 -6.07 3.17
N ILE A 56 -17.45 -6.53 2.67
CA ILE A 56 -16.11 -6.11 3.07
C ILE A 56 -15.61 -5.09 2.05
N LYS A 57 -15.07 -3.97 2.50
CA LYS A 57 -14.36 -3.02 1.64
C LYS A 57 -12.95 -3.53 1.37
N PHE A 58 -12.59 -3.59 0.12
CA PHE A 58 -11.24 -3.93 -0.36
C PHE A 58 -10.57 -2.67 -0.90
N THR A 59 -9.35 -2.42 -0.46
CA THR A 59 -8.46 -1.42 -1.04
C THR A 59 -7.06 -2.00 -1.18
N MET A 60 -6.34 -1.53 -2.19
CA MET A 60 -4.97 -1.96 -2.45
C MET A 60 -4.11 -0.75 -2.78
N PHE A 61 -2.95 -0.68 -2.16
CA PHE A 61 -1.91 0.29 -2.47
C PHE A 61 -0.61 -0.45 -2.78
N VAL A 62 -0.29 -0.56 -4.06
CA VAL A 62 0.83 -1.36 -4.60
C VAL A 62 0.71 -2.83 -4.18
N ASP A 63 1.42 -3.25 -3.14
CA ASP A 63 1.46 -4.59 -2.55
C ASP A 63 0.74 -4.69 -1.20
N ASP A 64 0.29 -3.55 -0.64
CA ASP A 64 -0.46 -3.50 0.62
C ASP A 64 -1.95 -3.66 0.38
N ILE A 65 -2.50 -4.80 0.80
CA ILE A 65 -3.94 -5.10 0.75
C ILE A 65 -4.57 -4.75 2.08
N THR A 66 -5.66 -3.99 2.04
CA THR A 66 -6.47 -3.67 3.21
C THR A 66 -7.90 -4.12 3.00
N LEU A 67 -8.40 -4.91 3.94
CA LEU A 67 -9.80 -5.31 4.05
C LEU A 67 -10.42 -4.65 5.28
N SER A 68 -11.60 -4.07 5.13
CA SER A 68 -12.29 -3.42 6.24
C SER A 68 -13.80 -3.65 6.20
N SER A 69 -14.41 -3.88 7.36
CA SER A 69 -15.85 -4.08 7.50
C SER A 69 -16.32 -3.55 8.85
N LYS A 70 -17.62 -3.28 8.95
CA LYS A 70 -18.30 -2.99 10.23
C LYS A 70 -18.55 -4.26 11.05
N ILE A 71 -18.58 -5.42 10.40
CA ILE A 71 -18.79 -6.73 11.00
C ILE A 71 -17.48 -7.49 11.08
N ASP A 72 -17.36 -8.38 12.05
CA ASP A 72 -16.21 -9.27 12.16
C ASP A 72 -16.18 -10.25 10.98
N PHE A 73 -15.07 -10.29 10.26
CA PHE A 73 -14.85 -11.21 9.14
C PHE A 73 -13.60 -12.08 9.33
N LYS A 74 -13.15 -12.25 10.57
CA LYS A 74 -11.93 -13.02 10.88
C LYS A 74 -11.99 -14.45 10.34
N SER A 75 -13.16 -15.07 10.34
CA SER A 75 -13.39 -16.41 9.78
C SER A 75 -13.14 -16.51 8.28
N LEU A 76 -13.24 -15.41 7.53
CA LEU A 76 -13.00 -15.35 6.08
C LEU A 76 -11.53 -15.10 5.71
N LEU A 77 -10.69 -14.72 6.67
CA LEU A 77 -9.28 -14.45 6.39
C LEU A 77 -8.54 -15.61 5.72
N PRO A 78 -8.70 -16.89 6.14
CA PRO A 78 -8.06 -18.01 5.47
C PRO A 78 -8.38 -18.08 3.97
N LEU A 79 -9.64 -17.76 3.60
CA LEU A 79 -10.09 -17.78 2.21
C LEU A 79 -9.43 -16.66 1.39
N PHE A 80 -9.32 -15.45 1.92
CA PHE A 80 -8.57 -14.36 1.27
C PHE A 80 -7.10 -14.69 1.09
N LEU A 81 -6.48 -15.30 2.11
CA LEU A 81 -5.08 -15.70 2.05
C LEU A 81 -4.84 -16.85 1.06
N SER A 82 -5.79 -17.79 0.92
CA SER A 82 -5.68 -18.87 -0.08
C SER A 82 -5.71 -18.34 -1.51
N LEU A 83 -6.59 -17.38 -1.82
CA LEU A 83 -6.65 -16.75 -3.15
C LEU A 83 -5.31 -16.12 -3.56
N ILE A 84 -4.61 -15.50 -2.62
CA ILE A 84 -3.30 -14.89 -2.87
C ILE A 84 -2.26 -15.99 -3.14
N ARG A 85 -2.22 -17.04 -2.31
CA ARG A 85 -1.25 -18.15 -2.43
C ARG A 85 -1.46 -18.98 -3.70
N GLU A 86 -2.71 -19.32 -4.01
CA GLU A 86 -3.08 -20.05 -5.23
C GLU A 86 -2.71 -19.29 -6.50
N SER A 87 -2.64 -17.98 -6.43
CA SER A 87 -2.16 -17.12 -7.51
C SER A 87 -0.64 -17.03 -7.60
N GLY A 88 0.11 -17.76 -6.76
CA GLY A 88 1.56 -17.81 -6.76
C GLY A 88 2.26 -16.68 -6.00
N PHE A 89 1.53 -15.90 -5.18
CA PHE A 89 2.12 -14.83 -4.39
C PHE A 89 2.44 -15.28 -2.97
N ALA A 90 3.60 -14.85 -2.45
CA ALA A 90 3.98 -15.06 -1.06
C ALA A 90 3.37 -13.99 -0.16
N ILE A 91 2.90 -14.41 1.01
CA ILE A 91 2.33 -13.52 2.02
C ILE A 91 3.36 -13.29 3.12
N ASN A 92 3.60 -12.03 3.46
CA ASN A 92 4.42 -11.69 4.61
C ASN A 92 3.57 -11.76 5.90
N HIS A 93 3.61 -12.90 6.58
CA HIS A 93 2.84 -13.12 7.80
C HIS A 93 3.19 -12.15 8.94
N ASN A 94 4.43 -11.65 9.01
CA ASN A 94 4.85 -10.69 10.03
C ASN A 94 4.20 -9.31 9.83
N LYS A 95 3.77 -9.01 8.60
CA LYS A 95 3.06 -7.77 8.26
C LYS A 95 1.55 -7.94 8.16
N THR A 96 1.04 -9.17 8.26
CA THR A 96 -0.40 -9.45 8.18
C THR A 96 -1.01 -9.30 9.56
N HIS A 97 -1.91 -8.33 9.70
CA HIS A 97 -2.53 -7.99 10.99
C HIS A 97 -4.05 -7.92 10.86
N TYR A 98 -4.74 -8.48 11.85
CA TYR A 98 -6.16 -8.26 12.06
C TYR A 98 -6.35 -7.34 13.27
N LYS A 99 -6.95 -6.17 13.07
CA LYS A 99 -7.15 -5.18 14.12
C LYS A 99 -8.58 -4.67 14.13
N THR A 100 -9.21 -4.66 15.28
CA THR A 100 -10.57 -4.14 15.48
C THR A 100 -10.59 -2.68 15.95
N LYS A 101 -9.48 -2.19 16.50
CA LYS A 101 -9.38 -0.80 17.01
C LYS A 101 -8.12 -0.13 16.46
N ASN A 102 -8.28 1.10 16.01
CA ASN A 102 -7.18 1.98 15.58
C ASN A 102 -6.20 1.32 14.59
N PRO A 103 -6.67 0.67 13.49
CA PRO A 103 -5.76 0.09 12.54
C PRO A 103 -4.87 1.17 11.91
N ILE A 104 -3.63 0.80 11.61
CA ILE A 104 -2.72 1.63 10.82
C ILE A 104 -2.79 1.14 9.39
N VAL A 105 -3.21 2.02 8.48
CA VAL A 105 -3.32 1.74 7.06
C VAL A 105 -2.43 2.72 6.30
N THR A 106 -1.49 2.21 5.51
CA THR A 106 -0.51 3.04 4.75
C THR A 106 0.13 4.17 5.58
N GLY A 107 0.43 3.87 6.86
CA GLY A 107 1.08 4.83 7.77
C GLY A 107 0.14 5.83 8.43
N VAL A 108 -1.17 5.69 8.32
CA VAL A 108 -2.17 6.54 8.97
C VAL A 108 -3.03 5.71 9.93
N ILE A 109 -3.30 6.25 11.12
CA ILE A 109 -4.19 5.60 12.10
C ILE A 109 -5.63 5.96 11.75
N CYS A 110 -6.47 4.94 11.53
CA CYS A 110 -7.89 5.11 11.28
C CYS A 110 -8.68 4.93 12.58
N GLN A 111 -9.38 5.98 13.03
CA GLN A 111 -10.16 5.95 14.27
C GLN A 111 -11.48 6.69 14.11
N ASN A 112 -12.61 6.01 14.34
CA ASN A 112 -13.94 6.63 14.43
C ASN A 112 -14.21 7.73 13.38
N ASN A 113 -14.07 7.39 12.09
CA ASN A 113 -14.19 8.32 10.97
C ASN A 113 -13.19 9.49 10.96
N ARG A 114 -12.09 9.39 11.70
CA ARG A 114 -10.99 10.36 11.69
C ARG A 114 -9.70 9.66 11.33
N LEU A 115 -8.86 10.38 10.59
CA LEU A 115 -7.51 9.97 10.29
C LEU A 115 -6.56 10.66 11.28
N LEU A 116 -5.66 9.90 11.88
CA LEU A 116 -4.67 10.44 12.80
C LEU A 116 -3.26 10.09 12.30
N PRO A 117 -2.32 11.03 12.40
CA PRO A 117 -0.93 10.76 12.06
C PRO A 117 -0.32 9.78 13.06
N PRO A 118 0.67 8.97 12.65
CA PRO A 118 1.41 8.12 13.54
C PRO A 118 2.03 8.92 14.71
N LEU A 119 2.05 8.34 15.90
CA LEU A 119 2.48 9.01 17.13
C LEU A 119 3.88 9.66 17.02
N GLY A 120 4.80 9.04 16.27
CA GLY A 120 6.15 9.57 16.07
C GLY A 120 6.22 10.85 15.24
N TYR A 121 5.21 11.17 14.41
CA TYR A 121 5.25 12.34 13.53
C TYR A 121 5.13 13.67 14.27
N LYS A 122 4.32 13.73 15.34
CA LYS A 122 4.23 14.93 16.18
C LYS A 122 5.56 15.22 16.90
N LYS A 123 6.21 14.16 17.44
CA LYS A 123 7.53 14.27 18.06
C LYS A 123 8.59 14.69 17.03
N LYS A 124 8.56 14.11 15.83
CA LYS A 124 9.47 14.48 14.73
C LYS A 124 9.30 15.94 14.32
N LYS A 125 8.06 16.44 14.23
CA LYS A 125 7.78 17.86 13.93
C LYS A 125 8.38 18.78 14.97
N ALA A 126 8.12 18.51 16.26
CA ALA A 126 8.66 19.30 17.35
C ALA A 126 10.20 19.34 17.34
N ARG A 127 10.85 18.19 17.11
CA ARG A 127 12.31 18.13 16.98
C ARG A 127 12.83 18.99 15.83
N LEU A 128 12.24 18.88 14.65
CA LEU A 128 12.65 19.66 13.46
C LEU A 128 12.44 21.16 13.67
N GLN A 129 11.37 21.57 14.38
CA GLN A 129 11.14 22.97 14.74
C GLN A 129 12.25 23.50 15.66
N GLN A 130 12.65 22.71 16.66
CA GLN A 130 13.73 23.07 17.56
C GLN A 130 15.08 23.16 16.82
N GLU A 131 15.40 22.19 15.94
CA GLU A 131 16.62 22.22 15.12
C GLU A 131 16.66 23.45 14.19
N LEU A 132 15.51 23.88 13.66
CA LEU A 132 15.43 25.08 12.83
C LEU A 132 15.68 26.36 13.66
N GLN A 133 15.12 26.43 14.88
CA GLN A 133 15.36 27.55 15.80
C GLN A 133 16.83 27.67 16.22
N THR A 134 17.57 26.56 16.31
CA THR A 134 19.02 26.56 16.57
C THR A 134 19.87 26.90 15.36
N GLY A 135 19.25 27.33 14.25
CA GLY A 135 19.96 27.81 13.04
C GLY A 135 20.21 26.75 11.97
N LYS A 136 19.75 25.52 12.14
CA LYS A 136 19.94 24.43 11.17
C LYS A 136 18.95 24.51 9.99
N LYS A 137 19.19 25.45 9.05
CA LYS A 137 18.32 25.69 7.89
C LYS A 137 18.08 24.47 6.99
N SER A 138 18.97 23.49 6.97
CA SER A 138 18.84 22.26 6.16
C SER A 138 17.61 21.40 6.49
N VAL A 139 16.97 21.60 7.64
CA VAL A 139 15.77 20.85 8.05
C VAL A 139 14.46 21.51 7.60
N GLU A 140 14.50 22.73 7.10
CA GLU A 140 13.31 23.48 6.69
C GLU A 140 12.44 22.77 5.65
N PRO A 141 12.98 22.19 4.55
CA PRO A 141 12.17 21.45 3.58
C PRO A 141 11.49 20.23 4.18
N GLN A 142 12.16 19.53 5.12
CA GLN A 142 11.58 18.38 5.81
C GLN A 142 10.45 18.81 6.74
N LEU A 143 10.62 19.90 7.47
CA LEU A 143 9.60 20.45 8.37
C LEU A 143 8.37 20.90 7.57
N ARG A 144 8.56 21.57 6.45
CA ARG A 144 7.48 22.01 5.54
C ARG A 144 6.70 20.81 5.01
N GLY A 145 7.37 19.79 4.46
CA GLY A 145 6.72 18.58 3.97
C GLY A 145 5.93 17.85 5.06
N LEU A 146 6.52 17.72 6.26
CA LEU A 146 5.85 17.09 7.39
C LEU A 146 4.64 17.89 7.87
N SER A 147 4.72 19.21 7.91
CA SER A 147 3.59 20.08 8.31
C SER A 147 2.43 19.95 7.33
N THR A 148 2.69 20.03 6.02
CA THR A 148 1.67 19.85 4.97
C THR A 148 1.01 18.46 5.08
N TYR A 149 1.78 17.41 5.33
CA TYR A 149 1.24 16.06 5.52
C TYR A 149 0.30 15.98 6.72
N LEU A 150 0.70 16.53 7.87
CA LEU A 150 -0.10 16.54 9.09
C LEU A 150 -1.40 17.33 8.93
N GLU A 151 -1.36 18.47 8.24
CA GLU A 151 -2.53 19.28 7.94
C GLU A 151 -3.53 18.56 7.02
N ARG A 152 -3.04 17.83 6.03
CA ARG A 152 -3.92 17.04 5.14
C ARG A 152 -4.65 15.94 5.90
N ILE A 153 -3.96 15.22 6.79
CA ILE A 153 -4.58 14.18 7.62
C ILE A 153 -5.65 14.77 8.55
N SER A 154 -5.42 15.96 9.11
CA SER A 154 -6.34 16.57 10.07
C SER A 154 -7.62 17.14 9.43
N LYS A 155 -7.61 17.35 8.11
CA LYS A 155 -8.77 17.87 7.35
C LYS A 155 -9.69 16.78 6.82
N THR A 156 -9.32 15.50 6.96
CA THR A 156 -10.08 14.32 6.55
C THR A 156 -10.80 13.69 7.73
#